data_0741341a9cff4c22c872564febe65d4c
#
_entry.id   0741341a9cff4c22c872564febe65d4c
#
_cell.length_a   1.000
_cell.length_b   1.000
_cell.length_c   1.000
_cell.angle_alpha   90.00
_cell.angle_beta   90.00
_cell.angle_gamma   90.00
#
_symmetry.space_group_name_H-M   'P 1'
#
loop_
_entity.id
_entity.type
_entity.pdbx_description
1 polymer ?
#
loop_
_entity_poly.entity_id
_entity_poly.type
_entity_poly.pdbx_seq_one_letter_code
_entity_poly.pdbx_strand_id
1 'polypeptide(L)'
;MDTTNVPAAVHADATDAAIAWWIVAPGEGEHRPEPLPPRGDGDALVRTLWTGISRGTESLVARGEVPESERDRMRAPFQSGDFPFPVKYGYLNVGVVEEGPDDLAGRTVFSLFPHQSRFVVPADALTAVPDDVPARRAVLAGAVETAVNILWDAEIGRASCRERV
;
A
#
# COMPACT_ATOMS: atom_id res chain seq x y z
N MET A 1 -30.05 6.66 11.33
CA MET A 1 -28.69 6.22 11.71
C MET A 1 -27.73 7.16 11.01
N ASP A 2 -27.18 8.06 11.79
CA ASP A 2 -26.38 9.20 11.33
C ASP A 2 -24.93 8.73 11.11
N THR A 3 -24.45 8.78 9.88
CA THR A 3 -23.13 8.31 9.45
C THR A 3 -22.16 9.45 9.09
N THR A 4 -22.30 10.59 9.75
CA THR A 4 -21.46 11.76 9.49
C THR A 4 -20.58 12.09 10.69
N ASN A 5 -19.61 11.25 10.99
CA ASN A 5 -18.47 11.68 11.77
C ASN A 5 -17.17 11.15 11.14
N VAL A 6 -16.77 11.74 10.02
CA VAL A 6 -15.40 11.66 9.54
C VAL A 6 -14.63 12.72 10.31
N PRO A 7 -13.65 12.37 11.15
CA PRO A 7 -12.83 13.35 11.83
C PRO A 7 -12.14 14.23 10.77
N ALA A 8 -12.16 15.54 11.00
CA ALA A 8 -11.52 16.54 10.17
C ALA A 8 -10.07 16.12 9.89
N ALA A 9 -9.72 16.12 8.61
CA ALA A 9 -8.34 15.90 8.17
C ALA A 9 -7.42 16.85 8.95
N VAL A 10 -6.43 16.29 9.62
CA VAL A 10 -5.34 17.07 10.20
C VAL A 10 -4.62 17.70 9.03
N HIS A 11 -4.88 18.98 8.78
CA HIS A 11 -4.08 19.80 7.89
C HIS A 11 -2.70 19.95 8.52
N ALA A 12 -1.78 19.06 8.21
CA ALA A 12 -0.38 19.32 8.41
C ALA A 12 0.01 20.42 7.40
N ASP A 13 0.46 21.54 7.89
CA ASP A 13 1.13 22.57 7.08
C ASP A 13 2.22 21.90 6.23
N ALA A 14 2.47 22.47 5.06
CA ALA A 14 3.41 21.99 4.04
C ALA A 14 4.85 21.96 4.59
N THR A 15 5.16 20.99 5.39
CA THR A 15 6.49 20.70 5.92
C THR A 15 6.90 19.32 5.42
N ASP A 16 8.20 19.12 5.23
CA ASP A 16 8.87 17.91 4.73
C ASP A 16 8.66 16.64 5.58
N ALA A 17 7.51 16.50 6.21
CA ALA A 17 7.17 15.37 7.07
C ALA A 17 5.94 14.62 6.57
N ALA A 18 6.00 13.31 6.66
CA ALA A 18 4.89 12.40 6.45
C ALA A 18 4.38 11.85 7.78
N ILE A 19 3.16 11.34 7.80
CA ILE A 19 2.63 10.56 8.91
C ILE A 19 2.57 9.10 8.48
N ALA A 20 3.30 8.24 9.18
CA ALA A 20 3.34 6.81 8.94
C ALA A 20 2.57 6.06 10.03
N TRP A 21 1.97 4.92 9.66
CA TRP A 21 1.35 4.00 10.60
C TRP A 21 2.34 2.91 11.01
N TRP A 22 2.63 2.82 12.29
CA TRP A 22 3.50 1.81 12.88
C TRP A 22 2.72 0.88 13.79
N ILE A 23 3.00 -0.40 13.70
CA ILE A 23 2.52 -1.43 14.63
C ILE A 23 3.64 -1.61 15.66
N VAL A 24 3.32 -1.36 16.93
CA VAL A 24 4.33 -1.25 18.01
C VAL A 24 4.23 -2.37 19.04
N ALA A 25 3.07 -3.00 19.14
CA ALA A 25 2.81 -4.16 19.99
C ALA A 25 1.60 -4.94 19.43
N PRO A 26 1.28 -6.15 19.92
CA PRO A 26 0.15 -6.93 19.43
C PRO A 26 -1.17 -6.16 19.50
N GLY A 27 -1.74 -5.84 18.34
CA GLY A 27 -2.98 -5.07 18.23
C GLY A 27 -2.84 -3.57 18.53
N GLU A 28 -1.64 -3.07 18.77
CA GLU A 28 -1.37 -1.67 19.06
C GLU A 28 -0.63 -1.02 17.90
N GLY A 29 -1.14 0.11 17.44
CA GLY A 29 -0.49 0.90 16.40
C GLY A 29 -0.53 2.38 16.72
N GLU A 30 0.39 3.12 16.14
CA GLU A 30 0.50 4.56 16.34
C GLU A 30 0.88 5.31 15.07
N HIS A 31 0.48 6.56 14.99
CA HIS A 31 0.92 7.47 13.96
C HIS A 31 2.26 8.11 14.37
N ARG A 32 3.26 7.96 13.50
CA ARG A 32 4.58 8.58 13.68
C ARG A 32 4.84 9.62 12.60
N PRO A 33 5.25 10.84 12.98
CA PRO A 33 5.80 11.77 11.99
C PRO A 33 7.17 11.26 11.55
N GLU A 34 7.40 11.23 10.23
CA GLU A 34 8.66 10.82 9.62
C GLU A 34 9.13 11.90 8.64
N PRO A 35 10.42 12.27 8.66
CA PRO A 35 10.97 13.13 7.63
C PRO A 35 10.92 12.40 6.28
N LEU A 36 10.61 13.12 5.20
CA LEU A 36 10.75 12.60 3.86
C LEU A 36 12.23 12.55 3.49
N PRO A 37 12.72 11.45 2.88
CA PRO A 37 14.06 11.43 2.34
C PRO A 37 14.20 12.44 1.20
N PRO A 38 15.40 12.95 0.93
CA PRO A 38 15.67 13.78 -0.24
C PRO A 38 15.26 13.02 -1.52
N ARG A 39 14.58 13.71 -2.44
CA ARG A 39 14.21 13.15 -3.73
C ARG A 39 15.40 13.23 -4.69
N GLY A 40 15.79 12.10 -5.29
CA GLY A 40 16.73 12.03 -6.41
C GLY A 40 16.07 12.31 -7.77
N ASP A 41 16.87 12.44 -8.83
CA ASP A 41 16.37 12.75 -10.18
C ASP A 41 15.40 11.68 -10.75
N GLY A 42 15.58 10.41 -10.37
CA GLY A 42 14.72 9.31 -10.80
C GLY A 42 13.57 8.98 -9.83
N ASP A 43 13.41 9.76 -8.76
CA ASP A 43 12.41 9.51 -7.73
C ASP A 43 11.16 10.36 -7.94
N ALA A 44 10.06 9.88 -7.36
CA ALA A 44 8.81 10.61 -7.27
C ALA A 44 8.38 10.82 -5.82
N LEU A 45 7.85 12.00 -5.52
CA LEU A 45 7.14 12.29 -4.29
C LEU A 45 5.65 12.00 -4.51
N VAL A 46 5.11 11.11 -3.71
CA VAL A 46 3.71 10.69 -3.80
C VAL A 46 2.95 11.10 -2.55
N ARG A 47 1.79 11.71 -2.74
CA ARG A 47 0.81 11.93 -1.67
C ARG A 47 -0.27 10.87 -1.73
N THR A 48 -0.40 10.10 -0.66
CA THR A 48 -1.39 9.05 -0.53
C THR A 48 -2.82 9.60 -0.58
N LEU A 49 -3.67 8.96 -1.36
CA LEU A 49 -5.11 9.16 -1.39
C LEU A 49 -5.84 8.05 -0.63
N TRP A 50 -5.42 6.82 -0.84
CA TRP A 50 -6.03 5.62 -0.26
C TRP A 50 -4.98 4.56 0.02
N THR A 51 -5.14 3.84 1.14
CA THR A 51 -4.41 2.60 1.38
C THR A 51 -5.40 1.46 1.62
N GLY A 52 -5.06 0.28 1.11
CA GLY A 52 -5.82 -0.95 1.34
C GLY A 52 -5.20 -1.76 2.47
N ILE A 53 -6.05 -2.39 3.28
CA ILE A 53 -5.62 -3.32 4.32
C ILE A 53 -5.89 -4.74 3.84
N SER A 54 -4.84 -5.55 3.76
CA SER A 54 -4.96 -6.99 3.51
C SER A 54 -5.37 -7.70 4.78
N ARG A 55 -6.64 -8.08 4.87
CA ARG A 55 -7.21 -8.70 6.07
C ARG A 55 -6.43 -9.93 6.56
N GLY A 56 -5.95 -10.77 5.67
CA GLY A 56 -5.19 -11.97 6.04
C GLY A 56 -3.80 -11.62 6.55
N THR A 57 -2.98 -11.08 5.67
CA THR A 57 -1.56 -10.81 5.91
C THR A 57 -1.36 -9.78 7.03
N GLU A 58 -2.04 -8.65 6.93
CA GLU A 58 -1.82 -7.58 7.91
C GLU A 58 -2.42 -7.89 9.28
N SER A 59 -3.40 -8.78 9.37
CA SER A 59 -3.86 -9.28 10.68
C SER A 59 -2.79 -10.12 11.38
N LEU A 60 -2.01 -10.93 10.66
CA LEU A 60 -0.88 -11.67 11.23
C LEU A 60 0.20 -10.70 11.74
N VAL A 61 0.52 -9.69 10.92
CA VAL A 61 1.49 -8.66 11.30
C VAL A 61 1.02 -7.89 12.52
N ALA A 62 -0.25 -7.45 12.54
CA ALA A 62 -0.81 -6.67 13.65
C ALA A 62 -0.83 -7.45 14.98
N ARG A 63 -0.95 -8.77 14.94
CA ARG A 63 -0.90 -9.62 16.14
C ARG A 63 0.50 -10.10 16.50
N GLY A 64 1.51 -9.83 15.64
CA GLY A 64 2.87 -10.34 15.82
C GLY A 64 3.00 -11.84 15.59
N GLU A 65 2.07 -12.42 14.84
CA GLU A 65 1.96 -13.87 14.58
C GLU A 65 2.68 -14.32 13.31
N VAL A 66 3.52 -13.48 12.71
CA VAL A 66 4.34 -13.88 11.57
C VAL A 66 5.35 -14.91 12.03
N PRO A 67 5.29 -16.18 11.52
CA PRO A 67 6.25 -17.20 11.89
C PRO A 67 7.68 -16.79 11.54
N GLU A 68 8.64 -17.13 12.37
CA GLU A 68 10.04 -16.74 12.17
C GLU A 68 10.58 -17.20 10.80
N SER A 69 10.23 -18.42 10.38
CA SER A 69 10.59 -18.97 9.08
C SER A 69 10.01 -18.22 7.88
N GLU A 70 8.96 -17.43 8.09
CA GLU A 70 8.27 -16.70 7.01
C GLU A 70 8.58 -15.19 6.99
N ARG A 71 9.36 -14.68 7.95
CA ARG A 71 9.62 -13.24 8.10
C ARG A 71 10.26 -12.63 6.86
N ASP A 72 11.27 -13.29 6.30
CA ASP A 72 11.94 -12.80 5.08
C ASP A 72 11.00 -12.81 3.88
N ARG A 73 10.22 -13.88 3.72
CA ARG A 73 9.26 -14.05 2.63
C ARG A 73 8.08 -13.07 2.72
N MET A 74 7.63 -12.75 3.92
CA MET A 74 6.51 -11.84 4.16
C MET A 74 6.93 -10.38 4.23
N ARG A 75 8.23 -10.09 4.15
CA ARG A 75 8.71 -8.71 4.13
C ARG A 75 8.12 -7.96 2.95
N ALA A 76 7.40 -6.87 3.22
CA ALA A 76 6.82 -6.03 2.19
C ALA A 76 7.90 -5.13 1.55
N PRO A 77 7.76 -4.76 0.28
CA PRO A 77 8.55 -3.68 -0.31
C PRO A 77 8.45 -2.41 0.54
N PHE A 78 9.56 -1.69 0.69
CA PHE A 78 9.62 -0.45 1.47
C PHE A 78 9.20 -0.57 2.96
N GLN A 79 9.09 -1.79 3.49
CA GLN A 79 8.88 -2.01 4.92
C GLN A 79 10.00 -1.35 5.72
N SER A 80 9.63 -0.69 6.82
CA SER A 80 10.58 -0.21 7.83
C SER A 80 10.37 -0.95 9.14
N GLY A 81 11.45 -1.13 9.91
CA GLY A 81 11.43 -1.99 11.08
C GLY A 81 11.35 -3.47 10.72
N ASP A 82 11.24 -4.30 11.73
CA ASP A 82 11.29 -5.76 11.62
C ASP A 82 10.15 -6.43 12.39
N PHE A 83 9.80 -7.63 11.94
CA PHE A 83 8.88 -8.47 12.68
C PHE A 83 9.49 -8.98 14.00
N PRO A 84 8.71 -9.12 15.10
CA PRO A 84 7.29 -8.79 15.12
C PRO A 84 7.01 -7.29 15.27
N PHE A 85 7.84 -6.52 15.99
CA PHE A 85 7.61 -5.10 16.31
C PHE A 85 8.91 -4.37 16.66
N PRO A 86 8.98 -3.02 16.48
CA PRO A 86 8.00 -2.20 15.76
C PRO A 86 8.17 -2.36 14.24
N VAL A 87 7.06 -2.28 13.50
CA VAL A 87 7.08 -2.42 12.05
C VAL A 87 6.11 -1.46 11.37
N LYS A 88 6.57 -0.80 10.30
CA LYS A 88 5.75 -0.06 9.36
C LYS A 88 5.47 -0.97 8.17
N TYR A 89 4.23 -1.38 8.01
CA TYR A 89 3.82 -2.40 7.05
C TYR A 89 2.69 -1.90 6.15
N GLY A 90 2.39 -2.67 5.11
CA GLY A 90 1.39 -2.38 4.10
C GLY A 90 2.01 -2.43 2.71
N TYR A 91 1.18 -2.63 1.69
CA TYR A 91 1.63 -2.75 0.30
C TYR A 91 0.52 -2.45 -0.71
N LEU A 92 -0.54 -1.79 -0.31
CA LEU A 92 -1.65 -1.38 -1.19
C LEU A 92 -1.85 0.13 -1.05
N ASN A 93 -1.05 0.91 -1.75
CA ASN A 93 -1.09 2.37 -1.68
C ASN A 93 -1.45 2.97 -3.04
N VAL A 94 -2.40 3.89 -3.04
CA VAL A 94 -2.78 4.69 -4.20
C VAL A 94 -2.62 6.15 -3.85
N GLY A 95 -1.87 6.89 -4.66
CA GLY A 95 -1.57 8.29 -4.43
C GLY A 95 -1.53 9.12 -5.71
N VAL A 96 -1.25 10.39 -5.54
CA VAL A 96 -0.97 11.32 -6.62
C VAL A 96 0.50 11.71 -6.57
N VAL A 97 1.17 11.69 -7.71
CA VAL A 97 2.55 12.18 -7.84
C VAL A 97 2.53 13.70 -7.73
N GLU A 98 3.10 14.23 -6.66
CA GLU A 98 3.24 15.68 -6.45
C GLU A 98 4.47 16.23 -7.18
N GLU A 99 5.57 15.47 -7.17
CA GLU A 99 6.81 15.79 -7.85
C GLU A 99 7.45 14.50 -8.42
N GLY A 100 8.04 14.57 -9.60
CA GLY A 100 8.67 13.41 -10.22
C GLY A 100 8.89 13.62 -11.72
N PRO A 101 9.16 12.55 -12.47
CA PRO A 101 9.25 12.61 -13.92
C PRO A 101 7.99 13.18 -14.56
N ASP A 102 8.16 13.91 -15.66
CA ASP A 102 7.08 14.66 -16.34
C ASP A 102 5.90 13.78 -16.78
N ASP A 103 6.15 12.52 -17.13
CA ASP A 103 5.13 11.56 -17.54
C ASP A 103 4.29 11.02 -16.40
N LEU A 104 4.74 11.18 -15.15
CA LEU A 104 4.04 10.77 -13.94
C LEU A 104 3.48 11.94 -13.14
N ALA A 105 4.01 13.15 -13.30
CA ALA A 105 3.61 14.32 -12.52
C ALA A 105 2.09 14.56 -12.61
N GLY A 106 1.44 14.71 -11.46
CA GLY A 106 -0.01 14.89 -11.33
C GLY A 106 -0.86 13.64 -11.56
N ARG A 107 -0.27 12.50 -11.95
CA ARG A 107 -1.02 11.27 -12.21
C ARG A 107 -1.35 10.53 -10.92
N THR A 108 -2.47 9.80 -10.94
CA THR A 108 -2.78 8.80 -9.93
C THR A 108 -1.95 7.55 -10.19
N VAL A 109 -1.30 7.04 -9.14
CA VAL A 109 -0.41 5.88 -9.20
C VAL A 109 -0.75 4.87 -8.11
N PHE A 110 -0.47 3.59 -8.38
CA PHE A 110 -0.45 2.51 -7.42
C PHE A 110 1.00 2.17 -7.06
N SER A 111 1.26 1.85 -5.79
CA SER A 111 2.57 1.43 -5.29
C SER A 111 2.43 0.40 -4.17
N LEU A 112 3.41 -0.48 -4.04
CA LEU A 112 3.53 -1.43 -2.93
C LEU A 112 4.15 -0.76 -1.69
N PHE A 113 3.71 0.46 -1.36
CA PHE A 113 4.24 1.23 -0.24
C PHE A 113 3.40 1.05 1.03
N PRO A 114 4.04 1.05 2.23
CA PRO A 114 3.36 0.99 3.52
C PRO A 114 2.36 2.13 3.76
N HIS A 115 1.55 2.00 4.81
CA HIS A 115 0.57 3.01 5.21
C HIS A 115 1.27 4.29 5.68
N GLN A 116 1.34 5.27 4.80
CA GLN A 116 1.99 6.57 5.04
C GLN A 116 1.33 7.65 4.19
N SER A 117 1.27 8.88 4.71
CA SER A 117 0.55 9.98 4.05
C SER A 117 1.28 10.55 2.82
N ARG A 118 2.61 10.57 2.84
CA ARG A 118 3.49 11.00 1.73
C ARG A 118 4.76 10.18 1.75
N PHE A 119 5.34 9.91 0.60
CA PHE A 119 6.57 9.12 0.50
C PHE A 119 7.34 9.43 -0.79
N VAL A 120 8.64 9.17 -0.74
CA VAL A 120 9.54 9.25 -1.91
C VAL A 120 9.92 7.82 -2.30
N VAL A 121 9.80 7.50 -3.58
CA VAL A 121 10.17 6.20 -4.16
C VAL A 121 10.76 6.37 -5.55
N PRO A 122 11.58 5.42 -6.03
CA PRO A 122 11.95 5.36 -7.43
C PRO A 122 10.69 5.34 -8.33
N ALA A 123 10.71 6.09 -9.41
CA ALA A 123 9.55 6.23 -10.30
C ALA A 123 9.15 4.90 -10.95
N ASP A 124 10.07 3.96 -11.14
CA ASP A 124 9.83 2.62 -11.64
C ASP A 124 9.08 1.70 -10.66
N ALA A 125 9.01 2.08 -9.37
CA ALA A 125 8.15 1.41 -8.37
C ALA A 125 6.69 1.86 -8.42
N LEU A 126 6.34 2.75 -9.36
CA LEU A 126 5.00 3.30 -9.51
C LEU A 126 4.31 2.72 -10.75
N THR A 127 3.05 2.34 -10.61
CA THR A 127 2.19 1.96 -11.72
C THR A 127 1.11 3.02 -11.91
N ALA A 128 1.09 3.65 -13.08
CA ALA A 128 0.06 4.63 -13.40
C ALA A 128 -1.32 3.96 -13.43
N VAL A 129 -2.27 4.53 -12.71
CA VAL A 129 -3.68 4.09 -12.72
C VAL A 129 -4.34 4.64 -13.98
N PRO A 130 -5.07 3.80 -14.78
CA PRO A 130 -5.85 4.29 -15.91
C PRO A 130 -6.86 5.36 -15.49
N ASP A 131 -7.09 6.35 -16.33
CA ASP A 131 -7.93 7.51 -16.02
C ASP A 131 -9.40 7.17 -15.75
N ASP A 132 -9.89 6.07 -16.30
CA ASP A 132 -11.24 5.54 -16.10
C ASP A 132 -11.38 4.68 -14.83
N VAL A 133 -10.30 4.43 -14.09
CA VAL A 133 -10.30 3.67 -12.84
C VAL A 133 -10.28 4.62 -11.64
N PRO A 134 -11.34 4.67 -10.83
CA PRO A 134 -11.34 5.49 -9.62
C PRO A 134 -10.21 5.09 -8.65
N ALA A 135 -9.50 6.07 -8.09
CA ALA A 135 -8.38 5.84 -7.18
C ALA A 135 -8.72 4.86 -6.03
N ARG A 136 -9.92 5.00 -5.43
CA ARG A 136 -10.39 4.09 -4.36
C ARG A 136 -10.56 2.64 -4.82
N ARG A 137 -10.78 2.39 -6.14
CA ARG A 137 -10.87 1.05 -6.70
C ARG A 137 -9.49 0.49 -7.04
N ALA A 138 -8.56 1.35 -7.43
CA ALA A 138 -7.18 0.96 -7.73
C ALA A 138 -6.45 0.35 -6.52
N VAL A 139 -6.89 0.63 -5.29
CA VAL A 139 -6.41 -0.04 -4.06
C VAL A 139 -6.52 -1.56 -4.13
N LEU A 140 -7.46 -2.10 -4.92
CA LEU A 140 -7.65 -3.55 -5.07
C LEU A 140 -6.66 -4.19 -6.05
N ALA A 141 -5.78 -3.43 -6.70
CA ALA A 141 -4.89 -3.92 -7.76
C ALA A 141 -4.08 -5.15 -7.31
N GLY A 142 -3.45 -5.11 -6.14
CA GLY A 142 -2.68 -6.25 -5.65
C GLY A 142 -3.52 -7.49 -5.34
N ALA A 143 -4.76 -7.32 -4.86
CA ALA A 143 -5.67 -8.45 -4.65
C ALA A 143 -6.17 -9.03 -5.97
N VAL A 144 -6.42 -8.20 -6.98
CA VAL A 144 -6.80 -8.61 -8.34
C VAL A 144 -5.65 -9.34 -9.02
N GLU A 145 -4.42 -8.82 -8.92
CA GLU A 145 -3.22 -9.49 -9.42
C GLU A 145 -3.10 -10.90 -8.85
N THR A 146 -3.22 -11.07 -7.55
CA THR A 146 -3.19 -12.38 -6.90
C THR A 146 -4.28 -13.30 -7.45
N ALA A 147 -5.49 -12.81 -7.64
CA ALA A 147 -6.59 -13.60 -8.20
C ALA A 147 -6.32 -14.01 -9.66
N VAL A 148 -5.73 -13.14 -10.47
CA VAL A 148 -5.36 -13.44 -11.87
C VAL A 148 -4.27 -14.51 -11.92
N ASN A 149 -3.23 -14.38 -11.08
CA ASN A 149 -2.15 -15.36 -10.99
C ASN A 149 -2.68 -16.75 -10.60
N ILE A 150 -3.58 -16.83 -9.61
CA ILE A 150 -4.22 -18.09 -9.22
C ILE A 150 -4.97 -18.72 -10.40
N LEU A 151 -5.65 -17.92 -11.20
CA LEU A 151 -6.38 -18.43 -12.38
C LEU A 151 -5.43 -18.94 -13.48
N TRP A 152 -4.30 -18.31 -13.66
CA TRP A 152 -3.28 -18.75 -14.62
C TRP A 152 -2.58 -20.03 -14.16
N ASP A 153 -2.21 -20.11 -12.88
CA ASP A 153 -1.53 -21.26 -12.32
C ASP A 153 -2.43 -22.50 -12.18
N ALA A 154 -3.72 -22.29 -12.03
CA ALA A 154 -4.69 -23.38 -11.85
C ALA A 154 -4.97 -24.19 -13.13
N GLU A 155 -4.43 -23.79 -14.29
CA GLU A 155 -4.68 -24.45 -15.60
C GLU A 155 -6.16 -24.74 -15.87
N ILE A 156 -7.07 -23.92 -15.33
CA ILE A 156 -8.51 -24.11 -15.46
C ILE A 156 -8.93 -23.76 -16.89
N GLY A 157 -9.00 -24.77 -17.76
CA GLY A 157 -9.53 -24.64 -19.11
C GLY A 157 -11.05 -24.48 -19.12
N ARG A 158 -11.59 -23.92 -20.20
CA ARG A 158 -13.06 -23.78 -20.42
C ARG A 158 -13.83 -25.10 -20.35
N ALA A 159 -13.14 -26.23 -20.50
CA ALA A 159 -13.72 -27.58 -20.43
C ALA A 159 -14.13 -27.99 -19.02
N SER A 160 -13.40 -27.54 -17.99
CA SER A 160 -13.67 -27.91 -16.59
C SER A 160 -14.97 -27.31 -16.02
N CYS A 161 -15.53 -26.27 -16.67
CA CYS A 161 -16.80 -25.68 -16.27
C CYS A 161 -18.04 -26.44 -16.82
N ARG A 162 -17.87 -27.38 -17.73
CA ARG A 162 -19.00 -28.11 -18.40
C ARG A 162 -19.29 -29.50 -17.82
N GLU A 163 -18.43 -30.03 -16.95
CA GLU A 163 -18.60 -31.40 -16.43
C GLU A 163 -19.29 -31.49 -15.04
N ARG A 164 -19.86 -30.41 -14.56
CA ARG A 164 -20.68 -30.44 -13.34
C ARG A 164 -22.13 -30.03 -13.65
N VAL A 165 -22.81 -30.84 -14.37
CA VAL A 165 -24.28 -30.84 -14.41
C VAL A 165 -24.76 -32.28 -14.18
#